data_d690a5fb217c867bf7e20b391163c73f
#
_entry.id   d690a5fb217c867bf7e20b391163c73f
#
_cell.length_a   1.000
_cell.length_b   1.000
_cell.length_c   1.000
_cell.angle_alpha   90.00
_cell.angle_beta   90.00
_cell.angle_gamma   90.00
#
_symmetry.space_group_name_H-M   'P 1'
#
loop_
_entity.id
_entity.type
_entity.pdbx_description
1 polymer ?
#
loop_
_entity_poly.entity_id
_entity_poly.type
_entity_poly.pdbx_seq_one_letter_code
_entity_poly.pdbx_strand_id
1 'polypeptide(L)'
;MSGKEIDDPEIAKWDPSFTELANMVVSPVINRYFRAEVRGLGSFPPAGGALVVCNHSGGVLTPDVLVLAPAFYDKFGYDRPLYTLAHYGVFFTPLAGWLGRVGVIHASRENAAKALHSGAVVLVFPGGDYDSFRPTVTQNVIDFNGRTGYVRTAIEAGVPIVPAVSIGGQETQLFVTRGTWLAKGLGLKRIRLEIVPVTLGFPFGLTVFFPANLPLPSKIVFQVLEPIDIAARFGEEPDVDEVDAHVRSVMQSGLDRLGRQRRFPVLG
;
A
#
# COMPACT_ATOMS: atom_id res chain seq x y z
N MET A 1 -8.67 26.40 -16.85
CA MET A 1 -9.63 25.63 -16.02
C MET A 1 -9.24 25.90 -14.57
N SER A 2 -10.12 26.57 -13.82
CA SER A 2 -9.86 26.99 -12.44
C SER A 2 -9.65 25.77 -11.57
N GLY A 3 -8.46 25.62 -10.96
CA GLY A 3 -8.20 24.59 -9.97
C GLY A 3 -9.16 24.78 -8.79
N LYS A 4 -9.95 23.76 -8.49
CA LYS A 4 -10.71 23.71 -7.26
C LYS A 4 -9.69 23.80 -6.11
N GLU A 5 -9.73 24.89 -5.38
CA GLU A 5 -8.97 25.06 -4.14
C GLU A 5 -9.38 23.92 -3.19
N ILE A 6 -8.45 23.06 -2.83
CA ILE A 6 -8.73 21.91 -1.95
C ILE A 6 -8.67 22.44 -0.51
N ASP A 7 -9.83 22.67 0.07
CA ASP A 7 -10.00 23.28 1.40
C ASP A 7 -9.74 22.29 2.57
N ASP A 8 -9.09 21.15 2.29
CA ASP A 8 -8.78 20.13 3.30
C ASP A 8 -7.30 20.19 3.71
N PRO A 9 -7.01 20.43 5.00
CA PRO A 9 -5.64 20.63 5.50
C PRO A 9 -4.73 19.42 5.33
N GLU A 10 -5.24 18.21 5.11
CA GLU A 10 -4.41 17.01 4.86
C GLU A 10 -4.05 16.85 3.39
N ILE A 11 -5.02 17.01 2.50
CA ILE A 11 -4.83 16.87 1.06
C ILE A 11 -4.06 18.05 0.49
N ALA A 12 -4.29 19.26 1.03
CA ALA A 12 -3.60 20.48 0.64
C ALA A 12 -2.08 20.49 0.96
N LYS A 13 -1.59 19.54 1.76
CA LYS A 13 -0.14 19.43 2.07
C LYS A 13 0.67 18.85 0.91
N TRP A 14 0.06 18.14 -0.02
CA TRP A 14 0.78 17.56 -1.14
C TRP A 14 1.44 18.64 -1.99
N ASP A 15 2.72 18.46 -2.24
CA ASP A 15 3.57 19.41 -2.96
C ASP A 15 4.23 18.67 -4.14
N PRO A 16 3.82 18.96 -5.38
CA PRO A 16 4.33 18.27 -6.57
C PRO A 16 5.84 18.44 -6.74
N SER A 17 6.37 19.66 -6.53
CA SER A 17 7.79 19.92 -6.69
C SER A 17 8.64 19.19 -5.63
N PHE A 18 8.15 19.14 -4.39
CA PHE A 18 8.81 18.38 -3.34
C PHE A 18 8.72 16.86 -3.61
N THR A 19 7.58 16.38 -4.10
CA THR A 19 7.41 14.97 -4.48
C THR A 19 8.36 14.58 -5.61
N GLU A 20 8.53 15.43 -6.61
CA GLU A 20 9.48 15.24 -7.71
C GLU A 20 10.91 15.15 -7.18
N LEU A 21 11.32 16.11 -6.35
CA LEU A 21 12.65 16.11 -5.73
C LEU A 21 12.87 14.86 -4.88
N ALA A 22 11.90 14.47 -4.07
CA ALA A 22 11.99 13.28 -3.24
C ALA A 22 12.13 12.01 -4.09
N ASN A 23 11.35 11.87 -5.16
CA ASN A 23 11.45 10.74 -6.08
C ASN A 23 12.78 10.72 -6.82
N MET A 24 13.29 11.87 -7.27
CA MET A 24 14.60 11.96 -7.94
C MET A 24 15.74 11.41 -7.05
N VAL A 25 15.66 11.65 -5.75
CA VAL A 25 16.70 11.20 -4.79
C VAL A 25 16.49 9.75 -4.38
N VAL A 26 15.24 9.37 -4.07
CA VAL A 26 14.94 8.07 -3.45
C VAL A 26 14.82 6.95 -4.48
N SER A 27 14.22 7.21 -5.64
CA SER A 27 13.92 6.20 -6.65
C SER A 27 15.16 5.44 -7.15
N PRO A 28 16.30 6.07 -7.49
CA PRO A 28 17.47 5.32 -7.95
C PRO A 28 18.01 4.36 -6.89
N VAL A 29 17.96 4.78 -5.61
CA VAL A 29 18.40 3.95 -4.49
C VAL A 29 17.47 2.75 -4.32
N ILE A 30 16.16 2.98 -4.26
CA ILE A 30 15.14 1.95 -4.09
C ILE A 30 15.16 0.97 -5.26
N ASN A 31 15.18 1.48 -6.50
CA ASN A 31 15.16 0.64 -7.68
C ASN A 31 16.41 -0.25 -7.78
N ARG A 32 17.58 0.29 -7.45
CA ARG A 32 18.82 -0.50 -7.45
C ARG A 32 18.88 -1.48 -6.29
N TYR A 33 18.47 -1.05 -5.09
CA TYR A 33 18.54 -1.89 -3.90
C TYR A 33 17.58 -3.07 -3.96
N PHE A 34 16.31 -2.81 -4.31
CA PHE A 34 15.29 -3.84 -4.41
C PHE A 34 15.16 -4.43 -5.82
N ARG A 35 15.98 -4.01 -6.77
CA ARG A 35 15.81 -4.40 -8.19
C ARG A 35 14.35 -4.31 -8.61
N ALA A 36 13.73 -3.18 -8.20
CA ALA A 36 12.31 -2.95 -8.27
C ALA A 36 11.81 -2.98 -9.72
N GLU A 37 10.64 -3.57 -9.92
CA GLU A 37 9.97 -3.63 -11.21
C GLU A 37 8.48 -3.34 -11.03
N VAL A 38 7.94 -2.38 -11.77
CA VAL A 38 6.50 -2.05 -11.79
C VAL A 38 5.94 -2.40 -13.15
N ARG A 39 4.89 -3.22 -13.16
CA ARG A 39 4.21 -3.71 -14.36
C ARG A 39 2.75 -3.29 -14.37
N GLY A 40 2.14 -3.25 -15.55
CA GLY A 40 0.69 -3.08 -15.71
C GLY A 40 0.16 -1.64 -15.62
N LEU A 41 1.03 -0.62 -15.48
CA LEU A 41 0.59 0.77 -15.52
C LEU A 41 -0.04 1.19 -16.85
N GLY A 42 0.07 0.34 -17.90
CA GLY A 42 -0.53 0.61 -19.22
C GLY A 42 -2.05 0.64 -19.21
N SER A 43 -2.69 -0.22 -18.43
CA SER A 43 -4.15 -0.30 -18.28
C SER A 43 -4.71 0.59 -17.17
N PHE A 44 -3.85 1.31 -16.44
CA PHE A 44 -4.29 2.21 -15.38
C PHE A 44 -5.14 3.36 -15.95
N PRO A 45 -6.25 3.76 -15.30
CA PRO A 45 -7.09 4.86 -15.77
C PRO A 45 -6.27 6.14 -16.02
N PRO A 46 -6.32 6.73 -17.24
CA PRO A 46 -5.44 7.85 -17.58
C PRO A 46 -5.78 9.14 -16.86
N ALA A 47 -7.00 9.29 -16.37
CA ALA A 47 -7.49 10.47 -15.67
C ALA A 47 -8.59 10.11 -14.66
N GLY A 48 -8.95 11.07 -13.80
CA GLY A 48 -9.96 10.91 -12.77
C GLY A 48 -9.47 10.18 -11.53
N GLY A 49 -10.35 10.09 -10.52
CA GLY A 49 -10.08 9.36 -9.30
C GLY A 49 -9.99 7.85 -9.53
N ALA A 50 -9.11 7.17 -8.79
CA ALA A 50 -9.00 5.71 -8.81
C ALA A 50 -8.52 5.21 -7.45
N LEU A 51 -9.10 4.13 -6.95
CA LEU A 51 -8.69 3.50 -5.70
C LEU A 51 -7.79 2.30 -5.99
N VAL A 52 -6.48 2.45 -5.75
CA VAL A 52 -5.52 1.35 -5.85
C VAL A 52 -5.58 0.52 -4.57
N VAL A 53 -5.89 -0.76 -4.72
CA VAL A 53 -5.98 -1.72 -3.61
C VAL A 53 -4.84 -2.72 -3.72
N CYS A 54 -3.94 -2.75 -2.75
CA CYS A 54 -2.76 -3.60 -2.79
C CYS A 54 -2.60 -4.40 -1.49
N ASN A 55 -1.97 -5.58 -1.58
CA ASN A 55 -1.42 -6.26 -0.41
C ASN A 55 -0.24 -5.47 0.15
N HIS A 56 -0.06 -5.55 1.46
CA HIS A 56 1.00 -4.82 2.17
C HIS A 56 2.11 -5.76 2.59
N SER A 57 3.37 -5.35 2.41
CA SER A 57 4.52 -6.19 2.70
C SER A 57 5.70 -5.40 3.28
N GLY A 58 6.66 -6.11 3.88
CA GLY A 58 7.92 -5.51 4.34
C GLY A 58 7.90 -4.83 5.72
N GLY A 59 6.84 -5.02 6.49
CA GLY A 59 6.76 -4.50 7.87
C GLY A 59 6.69 -2.97 7.93
N VAL A 60 7.53 -2.37 8.81
CA VAL A 60 7.52 -0.92 9.06
C VAL A 60 8.00 -0.11 7.85
N LEU A 61 8.91 -0.65 7.04
CA LEU A 61 9.60 0.10 5.97
C LEU A 61 8.88 0.05 4.61
N THR A 62 7.67 -0.40 4.55
CA THR A 62 6.71 -0.34 3.43
C THR A 62 7.31 -0.13 2.02
N PRO A 63 8.11 -1.07 1.48
CA PRO A 63 8.77 -0.86 0.19
C PRO A 63 7.77 -0.73 -0.97
N ASP A 64 6.56 -1.25 -0.82
CA ASP A 64 5.51 -1.22 -1.85
C ASP A 64 5.21 0.20 -2.33
N VAL A 65 5.10 1.16 -1.40
CA VAL A 65 4.85 2.58 -1.73
C VAL A 65 6.05 3.19 -2.43
N LEU A 66 7.27 2.89 -1.92
CA LEU A 66 8.52 3.44 -2.45
C LEU A 66 8.84 2.91 -3.86
N VAL A 67 8.27 1.77 -4.23
CA VAL A 67 8.39 1.19 -5.57
C VAL A 67 7.31 1.73 -6.52
N LEU A 68 6.05 1.81 -6.07
CA LEU A 68 4.96 2.25 -6.93
C LEU A 68 5.02 3.75 -7.23
N ALA A 69 5.21 4.60 -6.21
CA ALA A 69 5.04 6.05 -6.36
C ALA A 69 5.96 6.66 -7.44
N PRO A 70 7.27 6.36 -7.51
CA PRO A 70 8.11 6.86 -8.59
C PRO A 70 7.63 6.44 -9.98
N ALA A 71 7.32 5.15 -10.16
CA ALA A 71 6.86 4.62 -11.45
C ALA A 71 5.50 5.22 -11.87
N PHE A 72 4.64 5.53 -10.91
CA PHE A 72 3.38 6.23 -11.16
C PHE A 72 3.63 7.64 -11.67
N TYR A 73 4.47 8.42 -10.99
CA TYR A 73 4.77 9.80 -11.38
C TYR A 73 5.57 9.88 -12.68
N ASP A 74 6.48 8.94 -12.95
CA ASP A 74 7.18 8.85 -14.23
C ASP A 74 6.22 8.67 -15.41
N LYS A 75 5.08 7.98 -15.18
CA LYS A 75 4.09 7.72 -16.22
C LYS A 75 3.04 8.83 -16.35
N PHE A 76 2.54 9.35 -15.23
CA PHE A 76 1.37 10.25 -15.21
C PHE A 76 1.72 11.71 -14.89
N GLY A 77 2.98 12.00 -14.57
CA GLY A 77 3.44 13.34 -14.19
C GLY A 77 3.02 13.72 -12.77
N TYR A 78 3.51 14.88 -12.35
CA TYR A 78 3.30 15.42 -11.01
C TYR A 78 2.07 16.34 -10.89
N ASP A 79 1.23 16.40 -11.91
CA ASP A 79 -0.05 17.13 -11.86
C ASP A 79 -1.20 16.24 -11.31
N ARG A 80 -0.95 14.94 -11.17
CA ARG A 80 -1.92 13.96 -10.69
C ARG A 80 -1.46 13.38 -9.36
N PRO A 81 -2.05 13.80 -8.23
CA PRO A 81 -1.62 13.33 -6.91
C PRO A 81 -1.90 11.84 -6.71
N LEU A 82 -0.93 11.16 -6.08
CA LEU A 82 -1.08 9.82 -5.53
C LEU A 82 -1.06 9.94 -4.00
N TYR A 83 -2.22 9.78 -3.37
CA TYR A 83 -2.31 9.76 -1.91
C TYR A 83 -2.18 8.34 -1.38
N THR A 84 -1.34 8.15 -0.37
CA THR A 84 -1.19 6.87 0.34
C THR A 84 -1.82 6.96 1.72
N LEU A 85 -2.76 6.07 2.01
CA LEU A 85 -3.39 5.99 3.33
C LEU A 85 -2.45 5.29 4.32
N ALA A 86 -2.07 6.00 5.37
CA ALA A 86 -1.15 5.50 6.39
C ALA A 86 -1.76 5.49 7.79
N HIS A 87 -1.31 4.53 8.61
CA HIS A 87 -1.71 4.42 10.00
C HIS A 87 -1.23 5.63 10.82
N TYR A 88 -2.00 6.06 11.83
CA TYR A 88 -1.69 7.20 12.70
C TYR A 88 -0.28 7.16 13.28
N GLY A 89 0.25 5.97 13.59
CA GLY A 89 1.60 5.79 14.13
C GLY A 89 2.71 6.37 13.27
N VAL A 90 2.52 6.46 11.97
CA VAL A 90 3.51 7.01 11.03
C VAL A 90 3.69 8.52 11.26
N PHE A 91 2.64 9.21 11.68
CA PHE A 91 2.64 10.66 11.89
C PHE A 91 3.22 11.10 13.24
N PHE A 92 3.57 10.16 14.13
CA PHE A 92 4.34 10.44 15.35
C PHE A 92 5.85 10.42 15.10
N THR A 93 6.30 10.16 13.87
CA THR A 93 7.71 10.19 13.52
C THR A 93 8.17 11.61 13.17
N PRO A 94 9.48 11.93 13.29
CA PRO A 94 10.02 13.22 12.84
C PRO A 94 9.80 13.51 11.35
N LEU A 95 9.49 12.48 10.56
CA LEU A 95 9.24 12.58 9.11
C LEU A 95 7.81 13.03 8.77
N ALA A 96 6.91 13.12 9.75
CA ALA A 96 5.48 13.38 9.53
C ALA A 96 5.20 14.60 8.63
N GLY A 97 5.92 15.71 8.83
CA GLY A 97 5.77 16.91 8.00
C GLY A 97 6.17 16.72 6.54
N TRP A 98 7.13 15.85 6.28
CA TRP A 98 7.61 15.54 4.93
C TRP A 98 6.68 14.55 4.23
N LEU A 99 6.13 13.61 5.00
CA LEU A 99 5.23 12.59 4.48
C LEU A 99 3.95 13.20 3.89
N GLY A 100 3.38 14.22 4.54
CA GLY A 100 2.23 14.95 3.99
C GLY A 100 2.53 15.60 2.64
N ARG A 101 3.75 16.14 2.46
CA ARG A 101 4.18 16.78 1.21
C ARG A 101 4.34 15.79 0.04
N VAL A 102 4.57 14.51 0.31
CA VAL A 102 4.61 13.46 -0.72
C VAL A 102 3.30 12.67 -0.84
N GLY A 103 2.22 13.18 -0.25
CA GLY A 103 0.88 12.59 -0.40
C GLY A 103 0.55 11.47 0.59
N VAL A 104 1.31 11.31 1.69
CA VAL A 104 0.91 10.37 2.75
C VAL A 104 -0.08 11.05 3.67
N ILE A 105 -1.29 10.51 3.78
CA ILE A 105 -2.40 11.04 4.57
C ILE A 105 -2.94 10.00 5.56
N HIS A 106 -3.62 10.45 6.62
CA HIS A 106 -4.21 9.55 7.60
C HIS A 106 -5.24 8.61 6.96
N ALA A 107 -5.16 7.32 7.32
CA ALA A 107 -6.09 6.30 6.85
C ALA A 107 -7.48 6.50 7.48
N SER A 108 -8.33 7.25 6.78
CA SER A 108 -9.74 7.43 7.09
C SER A 108 -10.57 7.36 5.80
N ARG A 109 -11.85 6.98 5.92
CA ARG A 109 -12.76 7.01 4.78
C ARG A 109 -12.96 8.43 4.25
N GLU A 110 -13.03 9.39 5.16
CA GLU A 110 -13.22 10.79 4.82
C GLU A 110 -12.08 11.33 3.97
N ASN A 111 -10.83 11.12 4.39
CA ASN A 111 -9.66 11.55 3.62
C ASN A 111 -9.57 10.85 2.27
N ALA A 112 -9.86 9.55 2.23
CA ALA A 112 -9.89 8.81 0.97
C ALA A 112 -10.97 9.34 0.02
N ALA A 113 -12.20 9.56 0.50
CA ALA A 113 -13.30 10.08 -0.31
C ALA A 113 -12.99 11.48 -0.86
N LYS A 114 -12.47 12.38 -0.01
CA LYS A 114 -12.07 13.73 -0.43
C LYS A 114 -11.00 13.70 -1.52
N ALA A 115 -9.97 12.87 -1.35
CA ALA A 115 -8.91 12.71 -2.34
C ALA A 115 -9.47 12.15 -3.67
N LEU A 116 -10.31 11.12 -3.62
CA LEU A 116 -10.92 10.54 -4.82
C LEU A 116 -11.84 11.52 -5.55
N HIS A 117 -12.66 12.28 -4.82
CA HIS A 117 -13.53 13.31 -5.41
C HIS A 117 -12.75 14.47 -6.03
N SER A 118 -11.53 14.75 -5.57
CA SER A 118 -10.65 15.74 -6.22
C SER A 118 -10.07 15.25 -7.55
N GLY A 119 -10.31 13.98 -7.92
CA GLY A 119 -9.74 13.35 -9.11
C GLY A 119 -8.37 12.70 -8.88
N ALA A 120 -7.92 12.64 -7.63
CA ALA A 120 -6.65 12.03 -7.27
C ALA A 120 -6.71 10.50 -7.25
N VAL A 121 -5.54 9.87 -7.30
CA VAL A 121 -5.39 8.44 -7.04
C VAL A 121 -5.16 8.22 -5.55
N VAL A 122 -5.81 7.20 -4.99
CA VAL A 122 -5.61 6.81 -3.59
C VAL A 122 -5.10 5.37 -3.53
N LEU A 123 -3.97 5.17 -2.86
CA LEU A 123 -3.41 3.85 -2.57
C LEU A 123 -3.82 3.44 -1.16
N VAL A 124 -4.45 2.26 -1.06
CA VAL A 124 -4.85 1.67 0.20
C VAL A 124 -4.35 0.23 0.34
N PHE A 125 -3.96 -0.11 1.55
CA PHE A 125 -3.58 -1.46 1.97
C PHE A 125 -4.62 -1.96 2.99
N PRO A 126 -5.70 -2.64 2.57
CA PRO A 126 -6.81 -2.97 3.48
C PRO A 126 -6.37 -3.89 4.64
N GLY A 127 -5.41 -4.79 4.37
CA GLY A 127 -4.82 -5.64 5.40
C GLY A 127 -4.00 -4.89 6.44
N GLY A 128 -3.44 -3.71 6.09
CA GLY A 128 -2.66 -2.86 6.99
C GLY A 128 -1.54 -3.64 7.72
N ASP A 129 -1.47 -3.46 9.03
CA ASP A 129 -0.52 -4.14 9.92
C ASP A 129 -0.65 -5.68 9.90
N TYR A 130 -1.88 -6.19 9.79
CA TYR A 130 -2.14 -7.63 9.70
C TYR A 130 -1.46 -8.26 8.48
N ASP A 131 -1.44 -7.57 7.36
CA ASP A 131 -0.81 -8.01 6.12
C ASP A 131 0.70 -7.73 6.11
N SER A 132 1.09 -6.50 6.49
CA SER A 132 2.48 -6.05 6.53
C SER A 132 3.40 -6.92 7.40
N PHE A 133 2.89 -7.44 8.52
CA PHE A 133 3.60 -8.34 9.43
C PHE A 133 3.20 -9.82 9.26
N ARG A 134 2.69 -10.19 8.10
CA ARG A 134 2.38 -11.59 7.79
C ARG A 134 3.63 -12.45 7.89
N PRO A 135 3.56 -13.65 8.53
CA PRO A 135 4.70 -14.57 8.54
C PRO A 135 5.19 -14.89 7.13
N THR A 136 6.50 -14.88 6.94
CA THR A 136 7.12 -15.09 5.61
C THR A 136 6.70 -16.42 4.98
N VAL A 137 6.46 -17.46 5.79
CA VAL A 137 5.99 -18.77 5.31
C VAL A 137 4.59 -18.76 4.69
N THR A 138 3.79 -17.70 4.93
CA THR A 138 2.43 -17.51 4.38
C THR A 138 2.30 -16.22 3.58
N GLN A 139 3.40 -15.73 3.00
CA GLN A 139 3.46 -14.42 2.36
C GLN A 139 2.56 -14.24 1.14
N ASN A 140 2.33 -15.30 0.37
CA ASN A 140 1.63 -15.22 -0.91
C ASN A 140 0.11 -15.47 -0.75
N VAL A 141 -0.51 -14.79 0.20
CA VAL A 141 -1.95 -14.89 0.48
C VAL A 141 -2.57 -13.50 0.54
N ILE A 142 -3.65 -13.28 -0.20
CA ILE A 142 -4.48 -12.08 -0.11
C ILE A 142 -5.52 -12.28 0.99
N ASP A 143 -5.30 -11.64 2.12
CA ASP A 143 -6.21 -11.70 3.27
C ASP A 143 -6.18 -10.35 4.00
N PHE A 144 -7.31 -9.67 3.98
CA PHE A 144 -7.47 -8.35 4.57
C PHE A 144 -8.08 -8.39 5.98
N ASN A 145 -8.15 -9.57 6.60
CA ASN A 145 -8.73 -9.75 7.94
C ASN A 145 -10.18 -9.22 8.02
N GLY A 146 -10.99 -9.48 7.00
CA GLY A 146 -12.40 -9.06 6.93
C GLY A 146 -12.62 -7.55 6.73
N ARG A 147 -11.58 -6.79 6.39
CA ARG A 147 -11.70 -5.33 6.19
C ARG A 147 -12.18 -5.02 4.78
N THR A 148 -13.45 -4.68 4.63
CA THR A 148 -14.12 -4.35 3.35
C THR A 148 -14.36 -2.85 3.16
N GLY A 149 -13.84 -2.01 4.06
CA GLY A 149 -14.08 -0.56 4.03
C GLY A 149 -13.66 0.14 2.73
N TYR A 150 -12.66 -0.36 2.05
CA TYR A 150 -12.17 0.16 0.78
C TYR A 150 -13.23 0.04 -0.34
N VAL A 151 -14.01 -1.04 -0.35
CA VAL A 151 -15.11 -1.23 -1.32
C VAL A 151 -16.15 -0.14 -1.16
N ARG A 152 -16.61 0.10 0.08
CA ARG A 152 -17.57 1.17 0.37
C ARG A 152 -17.05 2.53 -0.07
N THR A 153 -15.78 2.81 0.19
CA THR A 153 -15.13 4.07 -0.23
C THR A 153 -15.13 4.23 -1.75
N ALA A 154 -14.83 3.16 -2.51
CA ALA A 154 -14.84 3.21 -3.98
C ALA A 154 -16.27 3.41 -4.54
N ILE A 155 -17.25 2.71 -3.98
CA ILE A 155 -18.67 2.85 -4.36
C ILE A 155 -19.16 4.28 -4.09
N GLU A 156 -18.95 4.79 -2.87
CA GLU A 156 -19.36 6.13 -2.46
C GLU A 156 -18.70 7.24 -3.30
N ALA A 157 -17.46 7.03 -3.70
CA ALA A 157 -16.73 7.99 -4.54
C ALA A 157 -17.03 7.83 -6.05
N GLY A 158 -17.70 6.77 -6.47
CA GLY A 158 -18.01 6.48 -7.88
C GLY A 158 -16.75 6.26 -8.73
N VAL A 159 -15.70 5.65 -8.16
CA VAL A 159 -14.42 5.44 -8.85
C VAL A 159 -14.11 3.95 -9.03
N PRO A 160 -13.34 3.59 -10.07
CA PRO A 160 -12.91 2.21 -10.23
C PRO A 160 -11.95 1.77 -9.13
N ILE A 161 -11.99 0.49 -8.77
CA ILE A 161 -10.94 -0.17 -8.01
C ILE A 161 -9.87 -0.65 -8.99
N VAL A 162 -8.61 -0.30 -8.71
CA VAL A 162 -7.44 -0.81 -9.43
C VAL A 162 -6.73 -1.80 -8.51
N PRO A 163 -6.97 -3.13 -8.68
CA PRO A 163 -6.26 -4.10 -7.88
C PRO A 163 -4.77 -4.09 -8.23
N ALA A 164 -3.93 -4.26 -7.24
CA ALA A 164 -2.49 -4.38 -7.42
C ALA A 164 -1.93 -5.42 -6.46
N VAL A 165 -0.82 -6.04 -6.84
CA VAL A 165 -0.14 -7.02 -6.01
C VAL A 165 1.36 -6.76 -6.00
N SER A 166 1.98 -6.92 -4.83
CA SER A 166 3.42 -6.81 -4.64
C SER A 166 3.98 -8.11 -4.08
N ILE A 167 5.12 -8.54 -4.61
CA ILE A 167 5.85 -9.71 -4.13
C ILE A 167 7.31 -9.35 -3.88
N GLY A 168 7.92 -9.94 -2.86
CA GLY A 168 9.32 -9.72 -2.47
C GLY A 168 9.51 -8.86 -1.24
N GLY A 169 8.55 -8.04 -0.86
CA GLY A 169 8.64 -7.22 0.34
C GLY A 169 8.73 -8.05 1.63
N GLN A 170 8.00 -9.16 1.71
CA GLN A 170 8.02 -10.06 2.88
C GLN A 170 9.32 -10.88 3.02
N GLU A 171 10.20 -10.79 2.01
CA GLU A 171 11.51 -11.43 2.00
C GLU A 171 12.64 -10.49 2.42
N THR A 172 12.31 -9.24 2.72
CA THR A 172 13.28 -8.24 3.20
C THR A 172 13.80 -8.57 4.60
N GLN A 173 13.06 -9.38 5.36
CA GLN A 173 13.46 -9.99 6.61
C GLN A 173 12.58 -11.22 6.88
N LEU A 174 12.96 -12.08 7.82
CA LEU A 174 12.12 -13.20 8.21
C LEU A 174 11.09 -12.74 9.25
N PHE A 175 9.83 -12.64 8.85
CA PHE A 175 8.69 -12.44 9.74
C PHE A 175 8.29 -13.80 10.33
N VAL A 176 8.57 -14.01 11.61
CA VAL A 176 8.32 -15.28 12.30
C VAL A 176 6.84 -15.40 12.68
N THR A 177 6.32 -14.34 13.31
CA THR A 177 4.91 -14.28 13.73
C THR A 177 4.45 -12.82 13.88
N ARG A 178 3.14 -12.61 13.73
CA ARG A 178 2.50 -11.31 14.05
C ARG A 178 2.54 -11.00 15.56
N GLY A 179 2.77 -12.00 16.41
CA GLY A 179 2.84 -11.83 17.86
C GLY A 179 1.54 -11.30 18.50
N THR A 180 0.38 -11.64 17.94
CA THR A 180 -0.93 -11.24 18.48
C THR A 180 -1.14 -11.74 19.92
N TRP A 181 -0.58 -12.90 20.26
CA TRP A 181 -0.58 -13.45 21.61
C TRP A 181 0.26 -12.61 22.58
N LEU A 182 1.38 -12.02 22.12
CA LEU A 182 2.19 -11.09 22.91
C LEU A 182 1.41 -9.81 23.18
N ALA A 183 0.81 -9.21 22.14
CA ALA A 183 -0.02 -8.02 22.31
C ALA A 183 -1.17 -8.24 23.29
N LYS A 184 -1.82 -9.41 23.22
CA LYS A 184 -2.88 -9.80 24.15
C LYS A 184 -2.35 -10.01 25.57
N GLY A 185 -1.25 -10.73 25.74
CA GLY A 185 -0.63 -11.04 27.03
C GLY A 185 -0.14 -9.78 27.76
N LEU A 186 0.38 -8.79 27.01
CA LEU A 186 0.84 -7.51 27.54
C LEU A 186 -0.29 -6.46 27.68
N GLY A 187 -1.54 -6.81 27.37
CA GLY A 187 -2.68 -5.91 27.47
C GLY A 187 -2.66 -4.72 26.51
N LEU A 188 -1.87 -4.78 25.43
CA LEU A 188 -1.62 -3.68 24.50
C LEU A 188 -2.85 -3.33 23.64
N LYS A 189 -3.87 -4.18 23.61
CA LYS A 189 -5.18 -3.85 22.99
C LYS A 189 -5.80 -2.56 23.52
N ARG A 190 -5.51 -2.19 24.78
CA ARG A 190 -6.00 -0.96 25.40
C ARG A 190 -5.49 0.31 24.69
N ILE A 191 -4.31 0.22 24.07
CA ILE A 191 -3.71 1.29 23.28
C ILE A 191 -3.82 1.03 21.76
N ARG A 192 -4.74 0.11 21.35
CA ARG A 192 -4.99 -0.28 19.95
C ARG A 192 -3.77 -0.90 19.24
N LEU A 193 -2.85 -1.48 19.98
CA LEU A 193 -1.73 -2.26 19.44
C LEU A 193 -2.08 -3.75 19.53
N GLU A 194 -2.49 -4.33 18.41
CA GLU A 194 -2.93 -5.73 18.33
C GLU A 194 -1.84 -6.67 17.81
N ILE A 195 -0.78 -6.11 17.24
CA ILE A 195 0.32 -6.84 16.62
C ILE A 195 1.63 -6.38 17.23
N VAL A 196 2.42 -7.35 17.71
CA VAL A 196 3.78 -7.17 18.20
C VAL A 196 4.66 -8.17 17.46
N PRO A 197 5.11 -7.83 16.24
CA PRO A 197 5.76 -8.79 15.36
C PRO A 197 7.09 -9.26 15.92
N VAL A 198 7.36 -10.56 15.72
CA VAL A 198 8.67 -11.14 15.96
C VAL A 198 9.33 -11.35 14.61
N THR A 199 10.51 -10.75 14.43
CA THR A 199 11.24 -10.81 13.16
C THR A 199 12.69 -11.22 13.40
N LEU A 200 13.30 -11.82 12.39
CA LEU A 200 14.72 -12.14 12.36
C LEU A 200 15.35 -11.48 11.13
N GLY A 201 16.39 -10.69 11.34
CA GLY A 201 17.06 -9.96 10.25
C GLY A 201 18.37 -9.32 10.67
N PHE A 202 18.92 -8.50 9.80
CA PHE A 202 20.16 -7.77 10.03
C PHE A 202 19.84 -6.31 10.42
N PRO A 203 20.58 -5.66 11.32
CA PRO A 203 21.76 -6.17 12.06
C PRO A 203 21.43 -6.78 13.43
N PHE A 204 20.17 -6.70 13.90
CA PHE A 204 19.85 -6.96 15.30
C PHE A 204 19.47 -8.42 15.58
N GLY A 205 19.36 -9.29 14.56
CA GLY A 205 18.95 -10.67 14.72
C GLY A 205 17.46 -10.81 15.04
N LEU A 206 17.14 -11.60 16.07
CA LEU A 206 15.77 -11.77 16.54
C LEU A 206 15.31 -10.52 17.31
N THR A 207 14.25 -9.88 16.82
CA THR A 207 13.69 -8.68 17.43
C THR A 207 12.20 -8.81 17.66
N VAL A 208 11.71 -8.12 18.68
CA VAL A 208 10.29 -8.01 19.01
C VAL A 208 9.91 -6.55 18.86
N PHE A 209 9.27 -6.22 17.73
CA PHE A 209 8.85 -4.89 17.31
C PHE A 209 10.01 -3.92 17.06
N PHE A 210 10.81 -3.59 18.06
CA PHE A 210 11.99 -2.73 17.97
C PHE A 210 13.21 -3.38 18.65
N PRO A 211 14.44 -3.02 18.18
CA PRO A 211 14.74 -2.21 17.00
C PRO A 211 14.34 -2.91 15.70
N ALA A 212 13.88 -2.13 14.71
CA ALA A 212 13.53 -2.69 13.40
C ALA A 212 14.78 -3.10 12.64
N ASN A 213 14.79 -4.33 12.12
CA ASN A 213 15.85 -4.81 11.24
C ASN A 213 15.84 -4.03 9.91
N LEU A 214 17.02 -3.89 9.30
CA LEU A 214 17.14 -3.32 7.97
C LEU A 214 16.62 -4.32 6.92
N PRO A 215 15.94 -3.83 5.86
CA PRO A 215 15.46 -4.71 4.82
C PRO A 215 16.61 -5.31 4.02
N LEU A 216 16.58 -6.59 3.74
CA LEU A 216 17.47 -7.24 2.77
C LEU A 216 17.15 -6.76 1.34
N PRO A 217 18.12 -6.78 0.42
CA PRO A 217 17.94 -6.36 -0.98
C PRO A 217 17.15 -7.40 -1.80
N SER A 218 15.94 -7.70 -1.37
CA SER A 218 15.04 -8.60 -2.09
C SER A 218 14.54 -7.95 -3.38
N LYS A 219 14.38 -8.75 -4.46
CA LYS A 219 13.74 -8.25 -5.67
C LYS A 219 12.24 -8.05 -5.42
N ILE A 220 11.75 -6.84 -5.65
CA ILE A 220 10.35 -6.48 -5.50
C ILE A 220 9.72 -6.28 -6.88
N VAL A 221 8.62 -7.00 -7.13
CA VAL A 221 7.80 -6.80 -8.33
C VAL A 221 6.43 -6.32 -7.90
N PHE A 222 6.04 -5.16 -8.39
CA PHE A 222 4.72 -4.56 -8.20
C PHE A 222 3.93 -4.69 -9.50
N GLN A 223 2.79 -5.37 -9.46
CA GLN A 223 1.94 -5.59 -10.62
C GLN A 223 0.59 -4.89 -10.43
N VAL A 224 0.32 -3.89 -11.25
CA VAL A 224 -1.02 -3.31 -11.40
C VAL A 224 -1.84 -4.25 -12.30
N LEU A 225 -3.06 -4.55 -11.88
CA LEU A 225 -4.01 -5.39 -12.59
C LEU A 225 -5.07 -4.54 -13.29
N GLU A 226 -5.93 -5.18 -14.09
CA GLU A 226 -6.98 -4.47 -14.81
C GLU A 226 -7.95 -3.77 -13.85
N PRO A 227 -8.31 -2.52 -14.12
CA PRO A 227 -9.28 -1.78 -13.33
C PRO A 227 -10.64 -2.47 -13.31
N ILE A 228 -11.31 -2.43 -12.17
CA ILE A 228 -12.65 -2.96 -11.97
C ILE A 228 -13.60 -1.76 -11.89
N ASP A 229 -14.41 -1.57 -12.92
CA ASP A 229 -15.56 -0.68 -12.86
C ASP A 229 -16.67 -1.39 -12.08
N ILE A 230 -16.97 -0.89 -10.89
CA ILE A 230 -17.91 -1.53 -9.97
C ILE A 230 -19.32 -1.46 -10.53
N ALA A 231 -19.75 -0.30 -11.03
CA ALA A 231 -21.11 -0.11 -11.54
C ALA A 231 -21.35 -0.96 -12.82
N ALA A 232 -20.38 -0.97 -13.73
CA ALA A 232 -20.49 -1.76 -14.95
C ALA A 232 -20.52 -3.27 -14.69
N ARG A 233 -19.85 -3.74 -13.61
CA ARG A 233 -19.73 -5.16 -13.33
C ARG A 233 -20.82 -5.70 -12.38
N PHE A 234 -21.19 -4.92 -11.37
CA PHE A 234 -22.06 -5.36 -10.26
C PHE A 234 -23.40 -4.61 -10.22
N GLY A 235 -23.65 -3.68 -11.16
CA GLY A 235 -24.86 -2.87 -11.20
C GLY A 235 -24.82 -1.66 -10.26
N GLU A 236 -25.98 -0.99 -10.14
CA GLU A 236 -26.11 0.26 -9.39
C GLU A 236 -26.08 0.07 -7.87
N GLU A 237 -26.52 -1.09 -7.38
CA GLU A 237 -26.55 -1.45 -5.95
C GLU A 237 -25.62 -2.66 -5.68
N PRO A 238 -24.29 -2.49 -5.77
CA PRO A 238 -23.34 -3.59 -5.63
C PRO A 238 -23.27 -4.09 -4.19
N ASP A 239 -23.28 -5.41 -4.00
CA ASP A 239 -23.01 -6.02 -2.70
C ASP A 239 -21.54 -5.89 -2.35
N VAL A 240 -21.25 -5.34 -1.16
CA VAL A 240 -19.88 -5.06 -0.71
C VAL A 240 -19.05 -6.33 -0.58
N ASP A 241 -19.65 -7.42 -0.10
CA ASP A 241 -18.92 -8.66 0.16
C ASP A 241 -18.67 -9.40 -1.17
N GLU A 242 -19.58 -9.28 -2.15
CA GLU A 242 -19.36 -9.81 -3.51
C GLU A 242 -18.24 -9.07 -4.22
N VAL A 243 -18.22 -7.74 -4.15
CA VAL A 243 -17.13 -6.92 -4.73
C VAL A 243 -15.80 -7.25 -4.06
N ASP A 244 -15.75 -7.33 -2.72
CA ASP A 244 -14.52 -7.68 -1.98
C ASP A 244 -14.02 -9.07 -2.37
N ALA A 245 -14.90 -10.07 -2.42
CA ALA A 245 -14.53 -11.42 -2.82
C ALA A 245 -13.94 -11.46 -4.23
N HIS A 246 -14.54 -10.71 -5.17
CA HIS A 246 -14.02 -10.61 -6.53
C HIS A 246 -12.65 -9.93 -6.58
N VAL A 247 -12.48 -8.78 -5.93
CA VAL A 247 -11.20 -8.05 -5.87
C VAL A 247 -10.11 -8.94 -5.30
N ARG A 248 -10.36 -9.61 -4.16
CA ARG A 248 -9.38 -10.54 -3.55
C ARG A 248 -9.06 -11.72 -4.46
N SER A 249 -10.02 -12.27 -5.18
CA SER A 249 -9.80 -13.36 -6.14
C SER A 249 -8.91 -12.93 -7.31
N VAL A 250 -9.16 -11.74 -7.87
CA VAL A 250 -8.32 -11.15 -8.93
C VAL A 250 -6.90 -10.92 -8.43
N MET A 251 -6.75 -10.35 -7.23
CA MET A 251 -5.45 -10.12 -6.60
C MET A 251 -4.72 -11.43 -6.29
N GLN A 252 -5.39 -12.44 -5.74
CA GLN A 252 -4.78 -13.73 -5.47
C GLN A 252 -4.26 -14.38 -6.76
N SER A 253 -5.05 -14.36 -7.83
CA SER A 253 -4.63 -14.88 -9.13
C SER A 253 -3.40 -14.14 -9.70
N GLY A 254 -3.34 -12.82 -9.48
CA GLY A 254 -2.18 -11.99 -9.84
C GLY A 254 -0.93 -12.35 -9.03
N LEU A 255 -1.09 -12.47 -7.72
CA LEU A 255 0.00 -12.83 -6.79
C LEU A 255 0.54 -14.23 -7.04
N ASP A 256 -0.34 -15.20 -7.29
CA ASP A 256 0.04 -16.58 -7.65
C ASP A 256 0.83 -16.62 -8.97
N ARG A 257 0.45 -15.79 -9.93
CA ARG A 257 1.18 -15.67 -11.22
C ARG A 257 2.59 -15.14 -10.98
N LEU A 258 2.74 -14.08 -10.19
CA LEU A 258 4.06 -13.55 -9.81
C LEU A 258 4.87 -14.59 -9.05
N GLY A 259 4.26 -15.32 -8.12
CA GLY A 259 4.91 -16.40 -7.37
C GLY A 259 5.47 -17.49 -8.28
N ARG A 260 4.70 -17.91 -9.29
CA ARG A 260 5.16 -18.91 -10.28
C ARG A 260 6.28 -18.41 -11.21
N GLN A 261 6.36 -17.10 -11.45
CA GLN A 261 7.41 -16.50 -12.27
C GLN A 261 8.74 -16.36 -11.54
N ARG A 262 8.71 -16.36 -10.20
CA ARG A 262 9.92 -16.25 -9.40
C ARG A 262 10.64 -17.57 -9.28
N ARG A 263 11.92 -17.56 -9.60
CA ARG A 263 12.77 -18.75 -9.55
C ARG A 263 13.31 -19.00 -8.13
N PHE A 264 13.65 -17.91 -7.44
CA PHE A 264 14.20 -17.95 -6.10
C PHE A 264 13.64 -16.80 -5.25
N PRO A 265 13.27 -17.07 -3.98
CA PRO A 265 13.04 -16.00 -3.01
C PRO A 265 14.25 -15.06 -2.93
N VAL A 266 14.05 -13.80 -2.57
CA VAL A 266 15.06 -12.74 -2.47
C VAL A 266 15.70 -12.37 -3.81
N LEU A 267 16.13 -13.34 -4.61
CA LEU A 267 16.83 -13.08 -5.88
C LEU A 267 15.86 -12.75 -7.03
N GLY A 268 14.67 -13.33 -7.06
CA GLY A 268 13.64 -13.12 -8.09
C GLY A 268 13.58 -14.20 -9.15
#